data_e15a72d4678e63403ea6bc0e6834b3dd
#
_entry.id   e15a72d4678e63403ea6bc0e6834b3dd
#
_cell.length_a   1.000
_cell.length_b   1.000
_cell.length_c   1.000
_cell.angle_alpha   90.00
_cell.angle_beta   90.00
_cell.angle_gamma   90.00
#
_symmetry.space_group_name_H-M   'P 1'
#
loop_
_entity.id
_entity.type
_entity.pdbx_description
1 polymer ?
#
loop_
_entity_poly.entity_id
_entity_poly.type
_entity_poly.pdbx_seq_one_letter_code
_entity_poly.pdbx_strand_id
1 'polypeptide(L)'
;TSADQPLQPGDVIFVPMVEKQITISGAVRRSAKYEILRNETLQDSIELAGGVGNRAYLNDIRIERLGSDFRPRIKNLKMPEDLSFKIQSGDLISFSSAGVKVTNSVSLIGNFQRPGEYEWKKGLRIRDLLQDKEDLLPKTDLNYGLVRRKNDDGTINCFSFSPLKLL
;
A
#
# COMPACT_ATOMS: atom_id res chain seq x y z
N THR A 1 -11.50 -26.40 21.02
CA THR A 1 -10.75 -27.61 21.27
C THR A 1 -11.42 -28.75 20.51
N SER A 2 -10.90 -29.07 19.32
CA SER A 2 -11.27 -30.28 18.63
C SER A 2 -10.88 -31.47 19.54
N ALA A 3 -11.84 -32.26 19.93
CA ALA A 3 -11.57 -33.50 20.63
C ALA A 3 -10.87 -34.44 19.64
N ASP A 4 -9.58 -34.66 19.83
CA ASP A 4 -8.88 -35.76 19.19
C ASP A 4 -9.53 -37.05 19.69
N GLN A 5 -10.36 -37.68 18.85
CA GLN A 5 -11.11 -38.85 19.22
C GLN A 5 -10.37 -40.11 18.76
N PRO A 6 -10.28 -41.14 19.61
CA PRO A 6 -9.74 -42.42 19.22
C PRO A 6 -10.61 -43.04 18.12
N LEU A 7 -10.00 -43.48 17.02
CA LEU A 7 -10.68 -44.12 15.90
C LEU A 7 -10.91 -45.59 16.17
N GLN A 8 -12.03 -46.12 15.64
CA GLN A 8 -12.40 -47.52 15.71
C GLN A 8 -12.42 -48.17 14.32
N PRO A 9 -12.25 -49.50 14.22
CA PRO A 9 -12.38 -50.19 12.94
C PRO A 9 -13.75 -49.94 12.32
N GLY A 10 -13.78 -49.43 11.08
CA GLY A 10 -14.98 -49.07 10.36
C GLY A 10 -15.32 -47.56 10.35
N ASP A 11 -14.57 -46.72 11.07
CA ASP A 11 -14.75 -45.27 11.02
C ASP A 11 -14.36 -44.73 9.65
N VAL A 12 -15.15 -43.77 9.19
CA VAL A 12 -14.89 -43.05 7.95
C VAL A 12 -14.58 -41.59 8.28
N ILE A 13 -13.38 -41.16 7.97
CA ILE A 13 -13.00 -39.75 8.12
C ILE A 13 -13.32 -39.03 6.79
N PHE A 14 -14.21 -38.06 6.83
CA PHE A 14 -14.54 -37.22 5.67
C PHE A 14 -14.05 -35.81 5.90
N VAL A 15 -13.18 -35.33 5.01
CA VAL A 15 -12.71 -33.94 4.98
C VAL A 15 -13.26 -33.29 3.71
N PRO A 16 -14.23 -32.39 3.82
CA PRO A 16 -14.81 -31.73 2.65
C PRO A 16 -13.79 -30.79 1.98
N MET A 17 -13.99 -30.51 0.68
CA MET A 17 -13.27 -29.47 -0.02
C MET A 17 -13.74 -28.09 0.46
N VAL A 18 -12.82 -27.13 0.42
CA VAL A 18 -13.13 -25.71 0.68
C VAL A 18 -14.10 -25.20 -0.38
N GLU A 19 -15.30 -24.77 0.04
CA GLU A 19 -16.35 -24.36 -0.90
C GLU A 19 -16.27 -22.87 -1.29
N LYS A 20 -15.88 -22.02 -0.38
CA LYS A 20 -15.96 -20.56 -0.57
C LYS A 20 -14.71 -19.87 -0.07
N GLN A 21 -14.04 -19.16 -0.94
CA GLN A 21 -12.84 -18.40 -0.61
C GLN A 21 -12.92 -16.99 -1.15
N ILE A 22 -12.26 -16.09 -0.43
CA ILE A 22 -11.95 -14.73 -0.87
C ILE A 22 -10.44 -14.52 -0.79
N THR A 23 -9.94 -13.53 -1.53
CA THR A 23 -8.56 -13.08 -1.41
C THR A 23 -8.54 -11.68 -0.85
N ILE A 24 -7.79 -11.46 0.23
CA ILE A 24 -7.60 -10.14 0.84
C ILE A 24 -6.15 -9.73 0.67
N SER A 25 -5.92 -8.51 0.18
CA SER A 25 -4.59 -7.99 -0.14
C SER A 25 -4.43 -6.50 0.22
N GLY A 26 -3.19 -6.01 0.16
CA GLY A 26 -2.86 -4.60 0.37
C GLY A 26 -2.65 -4.25 1.84
N ALA A 27 -3.15 -3.08 2.26
CA ALA A 27 -2.89 -2.51 3.59
C ALA A 27 -3.75 -3.16 4.70
N VAL A 28 -3.63 -4.46 4.86
CA VAL A 28 -4.19 -5.27 5.96
C VAL A 28 -3.07 -5.92 6.75
N ARG A 29 -3.38 -6.41 7.95
CA ARG A 29 -2.36 -7.06 8.78
C ARG A 29 -1.89 -8.39 8.20
N ARG A 30 -2.79 -9.16 7.59
CA ARG A 30 -2.47 -10.47 6.99
C ARG A 30 -3.14 -10.59 5.63
N SER A 31 -2.38 -10.40 4.56
CA SER A 31 -2.83 -10.65 3.20
C SER A 31 -2.79 -12.15 2.91
N ALA A 32 -3.94 -12.74 2.60
CA ALA A 32 -4.06 -14.17 2.32
C ALA A 32 -5.37 -14.50 1.58
N LYS A 33 -5.53 -15.78 1.22
CA LYS A 33 -6.83 -16.36 0.89
C LYS A 33 -7.50 -16.83 2.17
N TYR A 34 -8.75 -16.50 2.33
CA TYR A 34 -9.57 -16.86 3.49
C TYR A 34 -10.78 -17.65 3.06
N GLU A 35 -11.09 -18.67 3.83
CA GLU A 35 -12.37 -19.35 3.74
C GLU A 35 -13.45 -18.50 4.37
N ILE A 36 -14.62 -18.44 3.74
CA ILE A 36 -15.76 -17.65 4.23
C ILE A 36 -16.99 -18.54 4.43
N LEU A 37 -17.79 -18.18 5.42
CA LEU A 37 -19.10 -18.76 5.64
C LEU A 37 -20.17 -18.05 4.79
N ARG A 38 -21.41 -18.49 4.89
CA ARG A 38 -22.53 -17.83 4.21
C ARG A 38 -22.87 -16.50 4.91
N ASN A 39 -23.14 -15.47 4.11
CA ASN A 39 -23.59 -14.16 4.56
C ASN A 39 -22.55 -13.29 5.29
N GLU A 40 -21.27 -13.61 5.18
CA GLU A 40 -20.23 -12.75 5.75
C GLU A 40 -20.14 -11.41 5.04
N THR A 41 -19.69 -10.42 5.79
CA THR A 41 -19.61 -9.01 5.40
C THR A 41 -18.16 -8.55 5.21
N LEU A 42 -17.98 -7.33 4.72
CA LEU A 42 -16.68 -6.69 4.67
C LEU A 42 -16.02 -6.62 6.06
N GLN A 43 -16.82 -6.34 7.11
CA GLN A 43 -16.32 -6.34 8.49
C GLN A 43 -15.73 -7.68 8.87
N ASP A 44 -16.48 -8.78 8.64
CA ASP A 44 -16.01 -10.13 8.97
C ASP A 44 -14.71 -10.46 8.22
N SER A 45 -14.60 -10.05 6.95
CA SER A 45 -13.39 -10.25 6.16
C SER A 45 -12.19 -9.48 6.70
N ILE A 46 -12.39 -8.28 7.23
CA ILE A 46 -11.35 -7.48 7.89
C ILE A 46 -10.89 -8.17 9.17
N GLU A 47 -11.82 -8.72 9.95
CA GLU A 47 -11.50 -9.46 11.18
C GLU A 47 -10.69 -10.73 10.88
N LEU A 48 -11.04 -11.48 9.82
CA LEU A 48 -10.26 -12.63 9.33
C LEU A 48 -8.82 -12.22 8.98
N ALA A 49 -8.64 -11.04 8.35
CA ALA A 49 -7.32 -10.50 8.03
C ALA A 49 -6.57 -9.93 9.26
N GLY A 50 -7.15 -10.01 10.46
CA GLY A 50 -6.58 -9.48 11.70
C GLY A 50 -6.67 -7.96 11.81
N GLY A 51 -7.50 -7.33 10.99
CA GLY A 51 -7.72 -5.88 10.93
C GLY A 51 -6.96 -5.20 9.79
N VAL A 52 -7.28 -3.94 9.59
CA VAL A 52 -6.59 -3.06 8.62
C VAL A 52 -5.20 -2.65 9.14
N GLY A 53 -4.28 -2.41 8.21
CA GLY A 53 -2.96 -1.89 8.53
C GLY A 53 -2.98 -0.40 8.89
N ASN A 54 -1.97 0.06 9.62
CA ASN A 54 -1.87 1.47 10.08
C ASN A 54 -1.84 2.50 8.94
N ARG A 55 -1.56 2.08 7.72
CA ARG A 55 -1.52 2.93 6.52
C ARG A 55 -2.67 2.64 5.56
N ALA A 56 -3.70 1.92 5.97
CA ALA A 56 -4.84 1.66 5.13
C ALA A 56 -5.62 2.93 4.81
N TYR A 57 -5.93 3.13 3.54
CA TYR A 57 -6.81 4.20 3.09
C TYR A 57 -8.25 3.68 3.08
N LEU A 58 -9.01 4.06 4.11
CA LEU A 58 -10.33 3.48 4.39
C LEU A 58 -11.44 3.99 3.46
N ASN A 59 -11.18 5.06 2.70
CA ASN A 59 -12.15 5.64 1.78
C ASN A 59 -12.10 5.03 0.36
N ASP A 60 -11.22 4.04 0.14
CA ASP A 60 -11.11 3.36 -1.15
C ASP A 60 -10.67 1.90 -0.95
N ILE A 61 -11.65 1.07 -0.65
CA ILE A 61 -11.51 -0.38 -0.56
C ILE A 61 -12.10 -0.96 -1.84
N ARG A 62 -11.27 -1.59 -2.63
CA ARG A 62 -11.65 -2.14 -3.92
C ARG A 62 -12.04 -3.60 -3.79
N ILE A 63 -13.25 -3.94 -4.24
CA ILE A 63 -13.68 -5.32 -4.46
C ILE A 63 -13.77 -5.58 -5.96
N GLU A 64 -13.08 -6.62 -6.40
CA GLU A 64 -13.23 -7.17 -7.74
C GLU A 64 -13.99 -8.49 -7.63
N ARG A 65 -15.11 -8.58 -8.34
CA ARG A 65 -16.03 -9.72 -8.34
C ARG A 65 -16.30 -10.17 -9.76
N LEU A 66 -16.26 -11.46 -9.98
CA LEU A 66 -16.64 -12.04 -11.26
C LEU A 66 -18.18 -12.08 -11.36
N GLY A 67 -18.72 -11.44 -12.38
CA GLY A 67 -20.15 -11.49 -12.69
C GLY A 67 -20.59 -12.85 -13.26
N SER A 68 -21.90 -13.10 -13.35
CA SER A 68 -22.45 -14.30 -13.98
C SER A 68 -22.09 -14.45 -15.47
N ASP A 69 -21.69 -13.36 -16.09
CA ASP A 69 -21.18 -13.27 -17.47
C ASP A 69 -19.66 -13.50 -17.57
N PHE A 70 -19.02 -13.97 -16.49
CA PHE A 70 -17.58 -14.16 -16.37
C PHE A 70 -16.74 -12.89 -16.60
N ARG A 71 -17.34 -11.72 -16.48
CA ARG A 71 -16.62 -10.45 -16.58
C ARG A 71 -16.32 -9.89 -15.19
N PRO A 72 -15.10 -9.45 -14.92
CA PRO A 72 -14.77 -8.83 -13.65
C PRO A 72 -15.47 -7.47 -13.53
N ARG A 73 -16.06 -7.22 -12.38
CA ARG A 73 -16.69 -5.96 -12.00
C ARG A 73 -16.01 -5.42 -10.76
N ILE A 74 -15.71 -4.14 -10.80
CA ILE A 74 -15.05 -3.45 -9.68
C ILE A 74 -16.09 -2.64 -8.93
N LYS A 75 -16.04 -2.70 -7.60
CA LYS A 75 -16.79 -1.82 -6.71
C LYS A 75 -15.84 -1.23 -5.68
N ASN A 76 -15.90 0.08 -5.50
CA ASN A 76 -15.19 0.78 -4.45
C ASN A 76 -16.12 0.95 -3.25
N LEU A 77 -15.62 0.61 -2.08
CA LEU A 77 -16.31 0.69 -0.80
C LEU A 77 -15.55 1.64 0.12
N LYS A 78 -16.24 2.13 1.15
CA LYS A 78 -15.70 3.04 2.16
C LYS A 78 -16.01 2.53 3.57
N MET A 79 -15.11 2.79 4.48
CA MET A 79 -15.35 2.57 5.90
C MET A 79 -15.64 3.90 6.59
N PRO A 80 -16.57 3.94 7.54
CA PRO A 80 -17.32 2.78 8.09
C PRO A 80 -18.60 2.42 7.33
N GLU A 81 -19.00 3.18 6.30
CA GLU A 81 -20.34 3.14 5.70
C GLU A 81 -20.68 1.77 5.09
N ASP A 82 -19.71 1.12 4.47
CA ASP A 82 -19.91 -0.12 3.72
C ASP A 82 -19.48 -1.40 4.49
N LEU A 83 -19.28 -1.33 5.79
CA LEU A 83 -18.86 -2.50 6.60
C LEU A 83 -19.83 -3.68 6.51
N SER A 84 -21.13 -3.40 6.34
CA SER A 84 -22.18 -4.41 6.17
C SER A 84 -22.30 -4.97 4.74
N PHE A 85 -21.43 -4.54 3.82
CA PHE A 85 -21.45 -5.04 2.44
C PHE A 85 -21.17 -6.54 2.41
N LYS A 86 -22.05 -7.33 1.77
CA LYS A 86 -21.93 -8.79 1.70
C LYS A 86 -20.87 -9.20 0.69
N ILE A 87 -19.89 -9.93 1.18
CA ILE A 87 -18.84 -10.56 0.37
C ILE A 87 -19.33 -11.89 -0.22
N GLN A 88 -18.70 -12.31 -1.31
CA GLN A 88 -19.05 -13.53 -2.02
C GLN A 88 -17.80 -14.34 -2.34
N SER A 89 -17.99 -15.64 -2.55
CA SER A 89 -16.90 -16.51 -2.99
C SER A 89 -16.29 -16.00 -4.30
N GLY A 90 -14.96 -15.96 -4.35
CA GLY A 90 -14.20 -15.45 -5.50
C GLY A 90 -13.89 -13.97 -5.45
N ASP A 91 -14.39 -13.21 -4.47
CA ASP A 91 -14.06 -11.78 -4.33
C ASP A 91 -12.57 -11.57 -4.08
N LEU A 92 -12.01 -10.59 -4.80
CA LEU A 92 -10.67 -10.07 -4.55
C LEU A 92 -10.82 -8.70 -3.87
N ILE A 93 -10.48 -8.64 -2.58
CA ILE A 93 -10.61 -7.44 -1.76
C ILE A 93 -9.23 -6.80 -1.59
N SER A 94 -9.08 -5.56 -2.05
CA SER A 94 -7.81 -4.83 -2.00
C SER A 94 -7.95 -3.57 -1.16
N PHE A 95 -7.09 -3.44 -0.15
CA PHE A 95 -6.99 -2.25 0.68
C PHE A 95 -5.85 -1.37 0.19
N SER A 96 -6.18 -0.20 -0.33
CA SER A 96 -5.17 0.78 -0.75
C SER A 96 -4.40 1.30 0.45
N SER A 97 -3.11 1.54 0.28
CA SER A 97 -2.35 2.30 1.26
C SER A 97 -2.64 3.78 1.08
N ALA A 98 -2.91 4.49 2.18
CA ALA A 98 -2.83 5.94 2.16
C ALA A 98 -1.41 6.30 1.71
N GLY A 99 -1.30 6.88 0.53
CA GLY A 99 -0.03 7.39 0.06
C GLY A 99 0.47 8.39 1.09
N VAL A 100 1.52 8.05 1.80
CA VAL A 100 2.16 8.99 2.73
C VAL A 100 2.82 10.05 1.86
N LYS A 101 2.07 11.12 1.56
CA LYS A 101 2.68 12.34 1.09
C LYS A 101 3.45 12.88 2.29
N VAL A 102 4.75 12.64 2.30
CA VAL A 102 5.61 13.27 3.30
C VAL A 102 5.52 14.79 3.04
N THR A 103 4.82 15.49 3.90
CA THR A 103 4.52 16.92 3.72
C THR A 103 5.67 17.81 4.16
N ASN A 104 6.57 17.29 4.98
CA ASN A 104 7.72 18.03 5.51
C ASN A 104 9.03 17.41 5.02
N SER A 105 9.20 17.32 3.70
CA SER A 105 10.39 16.72 3.12
C SER A 105 10.88 17.41 1.86
N VAL A 106 12.15 17.17 1.58
CA VAL A 106 12.80 17.45 0.29
C VAL A 106 13.24 16.13 -0.29
N SER A 107 12.86 15.85 -1.53
CA SER A 107 13.26 14.65 -2.25
C SER A 107 14.55 14.87 -3.01
N LEU A 108 15.57 14.05 -2.78
CA LEU A 108 16.76 13.95 -3.62
C LEU A 108 16.56 12.84 -4.65
N ILE A 109 16.55 13.19 -5.92
CA ILE A 109 16.31 12.26 -7.03
C ILE A 109 17.43 12.42 -8.05
N GLY A 110 17.97 11.31 -8.55
CA GLY A 110 19.02 11.28 -9.56
C GLY A 110 20.31 10.67 -9.03
N ASN A 111 21.45 11.16 -9.51
CA ASN A 111 22.77 10.58 -9.28
C ASN A 111 23.37 10.97 -7.91
N PHE A 112 22.64 10.73 -6.83
CA PHE A 112 23.11 10.87 -5.45
C PHE A 112 23.54 9.52 -4.88
N GLN A 113 24.54 9.49 -4.02
CA GLN A 113 24.91 8.29 -3.26
C GLN A 113 23.78 7.83 -2.34
N ARG A 114 23.05 8.77 -1.79
CA ARG A 114 21.92 8.54 -0.87
C ARG A 114 20.68 9.28 -1.36
N PRO A 115 20.04 8.80 -2.45
CA PRO A 115 18.77 9.37 -2.90
C PRO A 115 17.66 9.05 -1.89
N GLY A 116 16.62 9.90 -1.82
CA GLY A 116 15.48 9.66 -0.92
C GLY A 116 14.86 10.95 -0.37
N GLU A 117 14.02 10.75 0.66
CA GLU A 117 13.32 11.84 1.34
C GLU A 117 14.12 12.31 2.56
N TYR A 118 14.34 13.59 2.66
CA TYR A 118 15.04 14.25 3.78
C TYR A 118 14.08 15.20 4.49
N GLU A 119 14.18 15.28 5.81
CA GLU A 119 13.37 16.20 6.60
C GLU A 119 13.65 17.66 6.20
N TRP A 120 12.59 18.38 5.86
CA TRP A 120 12.70 19.81 5.62
C TRP A 120 12.69 20.57 6.96
N LYS A 121 13.63 21.52 7.10
CA LYS A 121 13.70 22.45 8.22
C LYS A 121 13.79 23.88 7.68
N LYS A 122 13.26 24.83 8.42
CA LYS A 122 13.39 26.26 8.04
C LYS A 122 14.87 26.64 7.91
N GLY A 123 15.23 27.13 6.72
CA GLY A 123 16.61 27.50 6.42
C GLY A 123 17.44 26.42 5.73
N LEU A 124 16.90 25.19 5.54
CA LEU A 124 17.59 24.12 4.81
C LEU A 124 18.00 24.59 3.42
N ARG A 125 19.26 24.37 3.07
CA ARG A 125 19.86 24.71 1.76
C ARG A 125 20.35 23.47 1.04
N ILE A 126 20.59 23.59 -0.27
CA ILE A 126 21.11 22.49 -1.10
C ILE A 126 22.45 22.00 -0.54
N ARG A 127 23.33 22.90 -0.08
CA ARG A 127 24.63 22.50 0.50
C ARG A 127 24.55 21.75 1.83
N ASP A 128 23.40 21.78 2.51
CA ASP A 128 23.19 21.00 3.73
C ASP A 128 22.92 19.52 3.39
N LEU A 129 22.48 19.27 2.15
CA LEU A 129 22.17 17.94 1.62
C LEU A 129 23.25 17.42 0.64
N LEU A 130 24.07 18.31 0.11
CA LEU A 130 25.15 18.06 -0.81
C LEU A 130 26.39 18.79 -0.27
N GLN A 131 27.19 18.09 0.53
CA GLN A 131 28.30 18.70 1.27
C GLN A 131 29.61 18.57 0.52
N ASP A 132 29.81 17.47 -0.20
CA ASP A 132 31.00 17.20 -1.00
C ASP A 132 30.70 16.38 -2.28
N LYS A 133 31.75 16.18 -3.10
CA LYS A 133 31.62 15.41 -4.35
C LYS A 133 31.32 13.93 -4.13
N GLU A 134 31.61 13.41 -2.96
CA GLU A 134 31.38 12.01 -2.61
C GLU A 134 29.88 11.73 -2.36
N ASP A 135 29.08 12.76 -2.14
CA ASP A 135 27.61 12.64 -2.08
C ASP A 135 26.98 12.36 -3.45
N LEU A 136 27.76 12.49 -4.53
CA LEU A 136 27.32 12.25 -5.90
C LEU A 136 27.91 10.96 -6.47
N LEU A 137 27.16 10.29 -7.33
CA LEU A 137 27.63 9.10 -8.04
C LEU A 137 28.65 9.48 -9.13
N PRO A 138 29.55 8.56 -9.51
CA PRO A 138 30.45 8.76 -10.64
C PRO A 138 29.67 9.11 -11.92
N LYS A 139 30.25 9.97 -12.76
CA LYS A 139 29.66 10.46 -14.02
C LYS A 139 28.44 11.39 -13.85
N THR A 140 28.23 11.98 -12.68
CA THR A 140 27.23 13.03 -12.48
C THR A 140 27.64 14.31 -13.22
N ASP A 141 26.68 14.98 -13.86
CA ASP A 141 26.90 16.31 -14.40
C ASP A 141 27.02 17.33 -13.26
N LEU A 142 28.21 17.83 -13.04
CA LEU A 142 28.50 18.80 -11.99
C LEU A 142 28.10 20.24 -12.36
N ASN A 143 27.72 20.50 -13.61
CA ASN A 143 27.32 21.82 -14.05
C ASN A 143 25.82 22.07 -13.98
N TYR A 144 25.02 21.02 -13.86
CA TYR A 144 23.58 21.13 -13.91
C TYR A 144 22.88 20.31 -12.83
N GLY A 145 22.05 20.98 -12.06
CA GLY A 145 21.07 20.42 -11.14
C GLY A 145 19.79 21.24 -11.20
N LEU A 146 18.67 20.65 -10.80
CA LEU A 146 17.35 21.28 -10.85
C LEU A 146 16.65 21.16 -9.51
N VAL A 147 16.17 22.26 -8.99
CA VAL A 147 15.20 22.29 -7.88
C VAL A 147 13.82 22.54 -8.46
N ARG A 148 12.92 21.60 -8.21
CA ARG A 148 11.51 21.71 -8.58
C ARG A 148 10.70 22.00 -7.31
N ARG A 149 10.05 23.16 -7.27
CA ARG A 149 9.21 23.58 -6.13
C ARG A 149 7.76 23.66 -6.55
N LYS A 150 6.90 22.98 -5.79
CA LYS A 150 5.46 23.14 -5.92
C LYS A 150 5.01 24.22 -4.92
N ASN A 151 4.33 25.24 -5.41
CA ASN A 151 3.74 26.32 -4.61
C ASN A 151 2.36 25.91 -4.06
N ASP A 152 1.83 26.66 -3.11
CA ASP A 152 0.52 26.41 -2.50
C ASP A 152 -0.64 26.54 -3.50
N ASP A 153 -0.49 27.39 -4.52
CA ASP A 153 -1.44 27.54 -5.62
C ASP A 153 -1.39 26.41 -6.66
N GLY A 154 -0.53 25.42 -6.45
CA GLY A 154 -0.33 24.26 -7.34
C GLY A 154 0.63 24.51 -8.50
N THR A 155 1.12 25.75 -8.70
CA THR A 155 2.12 26.05 -9.72
C THR A 155 3.49 25.43 -9.39
N ILE A 156 4.32 25.24 -10.40
CA ILE A 156 5.65 24.64 -10.25
C ILE A 156 6.70 25.64 -10.69
N ASN A 157 7.59 25.97 -9.76
CA ASN A 157 8.80 26.74 -10.05
C ASN A 157 10.01 25.81 -10.19
N CYS A 158 10.84 26.08 -11.17
CA CYS A 158 12.08 25.36 -11.41
C CYS A 158 13.28 26.31 -11.33
N PHE A 159 14.30 25.90 -10.55
CA PHE A 159 15.53 26.67 -10.36
C PHE A 159 16.71 25.77 -10.72
N SER A 160 17.53 26.17 -11.70
CA SER A 160 18.77 25.46 -12.01
C SER A 160 19.91 25.93 -11.11
N PHE A 161 20.83 25.01 -10.82
CA PHE A 161 22.07 25.30 -10.08
C PHE A 161 23.21 24.44 -10.62
N SER A 162 24.43 24.83 -10.31
CA SER A 162 25.62 24.02 -10.61
C SER A 162 26.12 23.39 -9.32
N PRO A 163 26.10 22.05 -9.21
CA PRO A 163 26.71 21.33 -8.09
C PRO A 163 28.16 21.74 -7.85
N LEU A 164 28.95 21.92 -8.93
CA LEU A 164 30.34 22.33 -8.85
C LEU A 164 30.56 23.67 -8.14
N LYS A 165 29.59 24.58 -8.23
CA LYS A 165 29.70 25.91 -7.59
C LYS A 165 29.25 25.90 -6.14
N LEU A 166 28.61 24.83 -5.68
CA LEU A 166 28.14 24.65 -4.30
C LEU A 166 29.15 23.91 -3.43
N LEU A 167 29.88 22.99 -4.06
CA LEU A 167 30.96 22.20 -3.47
C LEU A 167 32.26 22.96 -3.48
#